data_cc1aa029ddec62746c2c3752b97b2516
#
_entry.id   cc1aa029ddec62746c2c3752b97b2516
#
_cell.length_a   1.000
_cell.length_b   1.000
_cell.length_c   1.000
_cell.angle_alpha   90.00
_cell.angle_beta   90.00
_cell.angle_gamma   90.00
#
_symmetry.space_group_name_H-M   'P 1'
#
loop_
_entity.id
_entity.type
_entity.pdbx_description
1 polymer ?
#
loop_
_entity_poly.entity_id
_entity_poly.type
_entity_poly.pdbx_seq_one_letter_code
_entity_poly.pdbx_strand_id
1 'polypeptide(L)'
;GDLLNAKEKEYYSKVTASMDDSAAAVSLRNLSDYLYRYYGQKVIILLDEYDTPMQEAYVNGYWEQLAAFTRSLFNYTFKTNPYLERALMTGITRVSKESIFRI
;
A
#
# COMPACT_ATOMS: atom_id res chain seq x y z
N GLY A 1 5.50 -23.50 -11.43
CA GLY A 1 6.17 -22.37 -11.99
C GLY A 1 6.23 -21.18 -11.05
N ASP A 2 7.18 -20.33 -11.30
CA ASP A 2 7.36 -19.16 -10.47
C ASP A 2 6.32 -18.09 -10.78
N LEU A 3 5.74 -17.52 -9.73
CA LEU A 3 4.86 -16.39 -9.84
C LEU A 3 5.58 -15.17 -10.41
N LEU A 4 6.87 -15.02 -10.07
CA LEU A 4 7.66 -13.85 -10.39
C LEU A 4 8.83 -14.23 -11.32
N ASN A 5 9.12 -13.36 -12.30
CA ASN A 5 10.33 -13.51 -13.09
C ASN A 5 11.56 -12.98 -12.32
N ALA A 6 12.75 -13.08 -12.92
CA ALA A 6 14.00 -12.72 -12.24
C ALA A 6 14.04 -11.24 -11.81
N LYS A 7 13.54 -10.34 -12.67
CA LYS A 7 13.50 -8.90 -12.34
C LYS A 7 12.57 -8.61 -11.18
N GLU A 8 11.44 -9.28 -11.16
CA GLU A 8 10.44 -9.10 -10.11
C GLU A 8 10.94 -9.64 -8.78
N LYS A 9 11.66 -10.76 -8.80
CA LYS A 9 12.29 -11.28 -7.59
C LYS A 9 13.34 -10.31 -7.06
N GLU A 10 14.13 -9.71 -7.93
CA GLU A 10 15.10 -8.70 -7.54
C GLU A 10 14.42 -7.48 -6.93
N TYR A 11 13.33 -7.01 -7.53
CA TYR A 11 12.54 -5.91 -7.00
C TYR A 11 12.05 -6.21 -5.59
N TYR A 12 11.47 -7.39 -5.37
CA TYR A 12 10.97 -7.76 -4.05
C TYR A 12 12.06 -7.91 -3.02
N SER A 13 13.23 -8.36 -3.42
CA SER A 13 14.37 -8.41 -2.52
C SER A 13 14.73 -7.01 -2.03
N LYS A 14 14.71 -6.02 -2.90
CA LYS A 14 14.96 -4.62 -2.52
C LYS A 14 13.87 -4.07 -1.64
N VAL A 15 12.62 -4.37 -1.94
CA VAL A 15 11.47 -3.92 -1.15
C VAL A 15 11.56 -4.43 0.28
N THR A 16 11.97 -5.68 0.47
CA THR A 16 12.02 -6.26 1.82
C THR A 16 13.29 -5.92 2.58
N ALA A 17 14.38 -5.64 1.89
CA ALA A 17 15.68 -5.40 2.54
C ALA A 17 15.96 -3.93 2.80
N SER A 18 15.71 -3.07 1.82
CA SER A 18 16.02 -1.65 1.93
C SER A 18 15.09 -0.89 0.99
N MET A 19 13.92 -0.56 1.48
CA MET A 19 12.85 0.04 0.71
C MET A 19 12.90 1.56 0.82
N ASP A 20 12.96 2.27 -0.30
CA ASP A 20 12.75 3.71 -0.29
C ASP A 20 11.24 4.02 -0.37
N ASP A 21 10.87 5.28 -0.17
CA ASP A 21 9.46 5.66 -0.12
C ASP A 21 8.74 5.42 -1.45
N SER A 22 9.44 5.60 -2.57
CA SER A 22 8.86 5.37 -3.89
C SER A 22 8.55 3.89 -4.12
N ALA A 23 9.50 3.03 -3.79
CA ALA A 23 9.30 1.58 -3.94
C ALA A 23 8.19 1.09 -3.01
N ALA A 24 8.17 1.58 -1.77
CA ALA A 24 7.15 1.22 -0.81
C ALA A 24 5.76 1.66 -1.26
N ALA A 25 5.66 2.87 -1.81
CA ALA A 25 4.37 3.43 -2.21
C ALA A 25 3.70 2.61 -3.31
N VAL A 26 4.46 1.98 -4.19
CA VAL A 26 3.90 1.19 -5.30
C VAL A 26 3.88 -0.31 -5.03
N SER A 27 4.37 -0.75 -3.87
CA SER A 27 4.56 -2.17 -3.60
C SER A 27 3.25 -2.97 -3.66
N LEU A 28 2.18 -2.46 -3.10
CA LEU A 28 0.89 -3.17 -3.08
C LEU A 28 0.26 -3.22 -4.47
N ARG A 29 0.43 -2.16 -5.27
CA ARG A 29 -0.04 -2.19 -6.64
C ARG A 29 0.72 -3.24 -7.46
N ASN A 30 2.03 -3.30 -7.30
CA ASN A 30 2.84 -4.29 -8.01
C ASN A 30 2.51 -5.71 -7.56
N LEU A 31 2.27 -5.92 -6.28
CA LEU A 31 1.81 -7.22 -5.79
C LEU A 31 0.45 -7.60 -6.40
N SER A 32 -0.45 -6.62 -6.49
CA SER A 32 -1.76 -6.84 -7.11
C SER A 32 -1.63 -7.29 -8.56
N ASP A 33 -0.71 -6.67 -9.32
CA ASP A 33 -0.42 -7.05 -10.70
C ASP A 33 0.07 -8.50 -10.78
N TYR A 34 1.01 -8.86 -9.93
CA TYR A 34 1.57 -10.22 -9.95
C TYR A 34 0.52 -11.27 -9.62
N LEU A 35 -0.32 -11.00 -8.63
CA LEU A 35 -1.41 -11.91 -8.27
C LEU A 35 -2.47 -12.02 -9.36
N TYR A 36 -2.79 -10.90 -10.01
CA TYR A 36 -3.72 -10.89 -11.13
C TYR A 36 -3.19 -11.77 -12.27
N ARG A 37 -1.90 -11.63 -12.60
CA ARG A 37 -1.30 -12.43 -13.67
C ARG A 37 -1.28 -13.92 -13.33
N TYR A 38 -1.09 -14.25 -12.06
CA TYR A 38 -1.03 -15.65 -11.64
C TYR A 38 -2.40 -16.30 -11.59
N TYR A 39 -3.37 -15.61 -10.98
CA TYR A 39 -4.70 -16.18 -10.74
C TYR A 39 -5.74 -15.82 -11.80
N GLY A 40 -5.48 -14.85 -12.65
CA GLY A 40 -6.44 -14.40 -13.65
C GLY A 40 -7.64 -13.66 -13.09
N GLN A 41 -7.55 -13.18 -11.86
CA GLN A 41 -8.62 -12.45 -11.18
C GLN A 41 -8.07 -11.23 -10.48
N LYS A 42 -8.87 -10.17 -10.45
CA LYS A 42 -8.51 -8.98 -9.70
C LYS A 42 -8.47 -9.29 -8.21
N VAL A 43 -7.68 -8.50 -7.48
CA VAL A 43 -7.45 -8.74 -6.06
C VAL A 43 -8.43 -7.97 -5.19
N ILE A 44 -8.65 -8.49 -4.00
CA ILE A 44 -9.37 -7.80 -2.93
C ILE A 44 -8.34 -7.50 -1.84
N ILE A 45 -8.29 -6.25 -1.40
CA ILE A 45 -7.35 -5.84 -0.36
C ILE A 45 -8.12 -5.57 0.92
N LEU A 46 -7.70 -6.25 1.99
CA LEU A 46 -8.26 -6.04 3.32
C LEU A 46 -7.19 -5.38 4.18
N LEU A 47 -7.50 -4.19 4.69
CA LEU A 47 -6.58 -3.42 5.53
C LEU A 47 -7.21 -3.23 6.89
N ASP A 48 -6.71 -3.95 7.87
CA ASP A 48 -7.21 -3.89 9.23
C ASP A 48 -6.41 -2.87 10.05
N GLU A 49 -7.13 -2.10 10.87
CA GLU A 49 -6.53 -1.12 11.77
C GLU A 49 -5.60 -0.13 11.04
N TYR A 50 -6.09 0.45 9.94
CA TYR A 50 -5.28 1.34 9.12
C TYR A 50 -4.79 2.57 9.89
N ASP A 51 -5.51 2.95 10.94
CA ASP A 51 -5.25 4.15 11.71
C ASP A 51 -4.25 3.95 12.86
N THR A 52 -3.89 2.72 13.19
CA THR A 52 -2.98 2.46 14.31
C THR A 52 -1.61 3.10 14.12
N PRO A 53 -0.92 2.95 12.97
CA PRO A 53 0.34 3.64 12.76
C PRO A 53 0.21 5.16 12.79
N MET A 54 -0.94 5.67 12.35
CA MET A 54 -1.21 7.11 12.34
C MET A 54 -1.29 7.67 13.75
N GLN A 55 -1.93 6.94 14.66
CA GLN A 55 -2.00 7.35 16.06
C GLN A 55 -0.62 7.40 16.69
N GLU A 56 0.20 6.39 16.43
CA GLU A 56 1.58 6.37 16.91
C GLU A 56 2.40 7.53 16.35
N ALA A 57 2.22 7.84 15.08
CA ALA A 57 2.92 8.94 14.43
C ALA A 57 2.54 10.28 15.04
N TYR A 58 1.28 10.46 15.39
CA TYR A 58 0.82 11.69 16.02
C TYR A 58 1.47 11.89 17.40
N VAL A 59 1.47 10.83 18.21
CA VAL A 59 2.04 10.88 19.56
C VAL A 59 3.55 11.12 19.52
N ASN A 60 4.25 10.54 18.54
CA ASN A 60 5.71 10.58 18.48
C ASN A 60 6.28 11.65 17.54
N GLY A 61 5.42 12.51 16.98
CA GLY A 61 5.88 13.68 16.26
C GLY A 61 6.28 13.48 14.80
N TYR A 62 5.92 12.34 14.17
CA TYR A 62 6.23 12.12 12.75
C TYR A 62 4.97 11.96 11.89
N TRP A 63 3.89 12.64 12.30
CA TRP A 63 2.60 12.55 11.61
C TRP A 63 2.69 12.95 10.14
N GLU A 64 3.34 14.08 9.85
CA GLU A 64 3.36 14.60 8.48
C GLU A 64 4.08 13.67 7.52
N GLN A 65 5.19 13.10 7.96
CA GLN A 65 5.94 12.17 7.13
C GLN A 65 5.13 10.90 6.85
N LEU A 66 4.50 10.35 7.87
CA LEU A 66 3.71 9.15 7.71
C LEU A 66 2.45 9.41 6.90
N ALA A 67 1.79 10.55 7.11
CA ALA A 67 0.61 10.92 6.34
C ALA A 67 0.92 11.07 4.86
N ALA A 68 2.04 11.70 4.53
CA ALA A 68 2.48 11.85 3.14
C ALA A 68 2.76 10.49 2.50
N PHE A 69 3.48 9.63 3.20
CA PHE A 69 3.77 8.27 2.72
C PHE A 69 2.48 7.48 2.51
N THR A 70 1.60 7.51 3.50
CA THR A 70 0.34 6.76 3.45
C THR A 70 -0.56 7.24 2.31
N ARG A 71 -0.58 8.56 2.07
CA ARG A 71 -1.34 9.12 0.95
C ARG A 71 -0.83 8.57 -0.38
N SER A 72 0.48 8.54 -0.57
CA SER A 72 1.07 7.98 -1.78
C SER A 72 0.76 6.51 -1.92
N LEU A 73 0.95 5.74 -0.86
CA LEU A 73 0.65 4.31 -0.86
C LEU A 73 -0.79 4.04 -1.24
N PHE A 74 -1.74 4.77 -0.64
CA PHE A 74 -3.16 4.57 -0.89
C PHE A 74 -3.56 5.01 -2.30
N ASN A 75 -2.97 6.07 -2.82
CA ASN A 75 -3.25 6.49 -4.18
C ASN A 75 -2.83 5.41 -5.19
N TYR A 76 -1.64 4.86 -5.05
CA TYR A 76 -1.19 3.80 -5.94
C TYR A 76 -1.96 2.50 -5.74
N THR A 77 -2.35 2.20 -4.50
CA THR A 77 -3.03 0.94 -4.18
C THR A 77 -4.51 0.98 -4.56
N PHE A 78 -5.20 2.09 -4.30
CA PHE A 78 -6.65 2.14 -4.41
C PHE A 78 -7.17 2.96 -5.58
N LYS A 79 -6.43 3.97 -6.04
CA LYS A 79 -6.93 4.86 -7.09
C LYS A 79 -6.37 4.56 -8.47
N THR A 80 -5.12 4.13 -8.55
CA THR A 80 -4.47 3.90 -9.84
C THR A 80 -4.11 2.44 -10.04
N ASN A 81 -4.84 1.54 -9.40
CA ASN A 81 -4.57 0.11 -9.44
C ASN A 81 -5.63 -0.62 -10.28
N PRO A 82 -5.35 -0.89 -11.58
CA PRO A 82 -6.32 -1.57 -12.43
C PRO A 82 -6.55 -3.04 -12.05
N TYR A 83 -5.72 -3.58 -11.16
CA TYR A 83 -5.78 -4.97 -10.74
C TYR A 83 -6.62 -5.16 -9.48
N LEU A 84 -7.16 -4.07 -8.93
CA LEU A 84 -7.96 -4.09 -7.72
C LEU A 84 -9.44 -4.22 -8.03
N GLU A 85 -10.10 -5.22 -7.44
CA GLU A 85 -11.55 -5.37 -7.53
C GLU A 85 -12.25 -4.47 -6.51
N ARG A 86 -11.83 -4.58 -5.25
CA ARG A 86 -12.34 -3.73 -4.17
C ARG A 86 -11.40 -3.80 -2.97
N ALA A 87 -11.59 -2.86 -2.07
CA ALA A 87 -10.81 -2.79 -0.84
C ALA A 87 -11.72 -2.52 0.35
N LEU A 88 -11.35 -3.07 1.51
CA LEU A 88 -12.04 -2.83 2.76
C LEU A 88 -11.01 -2.39 3.80
N MET A 89 -11.31 -1.29 4.48
CA MET A 89 -10.42 -0.74 5.50
C MET A 89 -11.18 -0.67 6.82
N THR A 90 -10.53 -1.09 7.91
CA THR A 90 -11.10 -0.98 9.25
C THR A 90 -10.20 -0.11 10.12
N GLY A 91 -10.82 0.61 11.06
CA GLY A 91 -10.11 1.46 12.01
C GLY A 91 -11.02 1.82 13.14
N ILE A 92 -10.42 2.23 14.26
CA ILE A 92 -11.14 2.59 15.47
C ILE A 92 -11.31 4.11 15.56
N THR A 93 -10.27 4.85 15.19
CA THR A 93 -10.23 6.29 15.32
C THR A 93 -10.49 6.92 13.97
N ARG A 94 -11.27 8.01 13.95
CA ARG A 94 -11.49 8.75 12.72
C ARG A 94 -10.25 9.57 12.41
N VAL A 95 -9.56 9.19 11.35
CA VAL A 95 -8.47 9.99 10.79
C VAL A 95 -9.05 10.86 9.69
N SER A 96 -8.61 12.10 9.59
CA SER A 96 -9.10 13.02 8.58
C SER A 96 -8.89 12.47 7.17
N LYS A 97 -9.96 12.34 6.42
CA LYS A 97 -9.88 11.92 5.02
C LYS A 97 -9.06 12.89 4.19
N GLU A 98 -9.10 14.17 4.55
CA GLU A 98 -8.34 15.18 3.84
C GLU A 98 -6.83 14.98 4.00
N SER A 99 -6.39 14.46 5.15
CA SER A 99 -4.98 14.22 5.39
C SER A 99 -4.45 13.02 4.60
N ILE A 100 -5.26 11.98 4.42
CA ILE A 100 -4.83 10.71 3.84
C ILE A 100 -5.32 10.53 2.41
N PHE A 101 -6.57 10.90 2.15
CA PHE A 101 -7.23 10.64 0.86
C PHE A 101 -7.42 11.90 0.03
N ARG A 102 -6.60 12.90 0.25
CA ARG A 102 -6.67 14.12 -0.55
C ARG A 102 -6.43 13.80 -2.02
N ILE A 103 -7.37 14.21 -2.81
CA ILE A 103 -7.34 14.00 -4.25
C ILE A 103 -6.87 15.24 -4.96
#